data_86a41d17d875c55568408809b60f5aed
#
_entry.id   86a41d17d875c55568408809b60f5aed
#
_cell.length_a   1.000
_cell.length_b   1.000
_cell.length_c   1.000
_cell.angle_alpha   90.00
_cell.angle_beta   90.00
_cell.angle_gamma   90.00
#
_symmetry.space_group_name_H-M   'P 1'
#
loop_
_entity.id
_entity.type
_entity.pdbx_description
1 polymer ?
#
loop_
_entity_poly.entity_id
_entity_poly.type
_entity_poly.pdbx_seq_one_letter_code
_entity_poly.pdbx_strand_id
1 'polypeptide(L)'
;MLYIRMVIFVLCISAVQSCQSNAGKKQHSGDLVLGAPQATVTTEVTPPGIKGPLAYPPAVPSLQEGDTVEVKIDVTHKLFTVKNGIKFTGWLFGDSLPGPVLRLRVGQTVKFSMTDRTLDTQMMQMSMNMEPMPHSIDFHAGMVNPEDKYRSISPGETIHFTWTANYPGVFMYHCGTPMVLLHMISGMYGMVIVEPEDGFEGTVDHEFAIVQNEYYLKAEGDHYIPDTAMAMKKQPNLMAFNGKPGQYMVRPIRVKAGERIRLYFLNVGPNNISSFHVIGTIFDKVWLDGNPANELSGMQAVLTGPAQGAIIEFVIPEKGRYTFVDHSFANAEMGAIGQFVAD
;
A
#
# COMPACT_ATOMS: atom_id res chain seq x y z
N MET A 1 -25.61 -12.94 -58.38
CA MET A 1 -25.59 -11.52 -58.77
C MET A 1 -24.81 -10.75 -57.72
N LEU A 2 -23.62 -10.35 -58.09
CA LEU A 2 -22.58 -9.72 -57.30
C LEU A 2 -22.79 -8.21 -57.31
N TYR A 3 -22.83 -7.51 -56.22
CA TYR A 3 -22.70 -6.07 -56.16
C TYR A 3 -21.55 -5.67 -55.27
N ILE A 4 -20.45 -5.33 -55.95
CA ILE A 4 -19.27 -4.67 -55.38
C ILE A 4 -19.60 -3.21 -55.21
N ARG A 5 -19.48 -2.64 -54.00
CA ARG A 5 -19.46 -1.20 -53.78
C ARG A 5 -18.02 -0.74 -53.44
N MET A 6 -17.47 -0.05 -54.41
CA MET A 6 -16.18 0.66 -54.37
C MET A 6 -16.36 1.96 -53.54
N VAL A 7 -15.55 2.12 -52.52
CA VAL A 7 -15.45 3.36 -51.74
C VAL A 7 -14.22 4.12 -52.24
N ILE A 8 -14.47 5.34 -52.76
CA ILE A 8 -13.47 6.25 -53.27
C ILE A 8 -12.90 7.05 -52.08
N PHE A 9 -11.55 6.98 -51.90
CA PHE A 9 -10.81 7.87 -51.00
C PHE A 9 -10.51 9.17 -51.75
N VAL A 10 -10.99 10.30 -51.21
CA VAL A 10 -10.62 11.65 -51.68
C VAL A 10 -9.49 12.16 -50.79
N LEU A 11 -8.29 12.29 -51.38
CA LEU A 11 -7.16 13.00 -50.78
C LEU A 11 -7.37 14.52 -50.93
N CYS A 12 -7.49 15.25 -49.82
CA CYS A 12 -7.32 16.67 -49.79
C CYS A 12 -5.86 17.03 -49.50
N ILE A 13 -5.18 17.52 -50.53
CA ILE A 13 -3.86 18.17 -50.42
C ILE A 13 -4.13 19.66 -50.19
N SER A 14 -3.81 20.18 -49.03
CA SER A 14 -3.79 21.61 -48.75
C SER A 14 -2.36 22.17 -48.83
N ALA A 15 -2.17 23.06 -49.73
CA ALA A 15 -0.94 23.79 -49.98
C ALA A 15 -0.60 24.74 -48.81
N VAL A 16 0.63 24.68 -48.35
CA VAL A 16 1.19 25.65 -47.41
C VAL A 16 1.79 26.79 -48.21
N GLN A 17 1.20 27.96 -48.12
CA GLN A 17 1.75 29.22 -48.66
C GLN A 17 2.68 29.84 -47.60
N SER A 18 3.94 30.03 -47.95
CA SER A 18 4.93 30.74 -47.19
C SER A 18 4.69 32.25 -47.26
N CYS A 19 4.50 32.92 -46.16
CA CYS A 19 4.70 34.36 -46.03
C CYS A 19 6.03 34.64 -45.36
N GLN A 20 6.97 35.16 -46.13
CA GLN A 20 8.16 35.83 -45.58
C GLN A 20 7.77 37.27 -45.21
N SER A 21 8.03 37.68 -43.99
CA SER A 21 8.15 39.08 -43.62
C SER A 21 9.40 39.30 -42.79
N ASN A 22 10.29 40.12 -43.35
CA ASN A 22 11.45 40.72 -42.68
C ASN A 22 10.98 41.63 -41.56
N ALA A 23 11.64 41.56 -40.39
CA ALA A 23 12.21 42.74 -39.72
C ALA A 23 12.72 42.43 -38.33
N GLY A 24 13.90 42.93 -38.03
CA GLY A 24 14.26 43.38 -36.67
C GLY A 24 15.07 42.43 -35.82
N LYS A 25 16.41 42.48 -35.97
CA LYS A 25 17.39 42.05 -34.97
C LYS A 25 17.13 42.79 -33.66
N LYS A 26 16.85 42.08 -32.57
CA LYS A 26 17.25 42.44 -31.23
C LYS A 26 17.88 41.22 -30.58
N GLN A 27 19.21 41.30 -30.40
CA GLN A 27 20.02 40.46 -29.55
C GLN A 27 19.52 40.61 -28.11
N HIS A 28 19.06 39.55 -27.50
CA HIS A 28 19.09 39.33 -26.06
C HIS A 28 19.75 37.99 -25.84
N SER A 29 21.04 38.06 -25.57
CA SER A 29 21.79 37.00 -24.90
C SER A 29 21.27 36.91 -23.47
N GLY A 30 20.56 35.84 -23.18
CA GLY A 30 20.21 35.43 -21.85
C GLY A 30 20.42 33.94 -21.78
N ASP A 31 21.68 33.54 -21.55
CA ASP A 31 22.00 32.17 -21.20
C ASP A 31 21.28 31.83 -19.90
N LEU A 32 20.18 31.05 -20.01
CA LEU A 32 19.60 30.34 -18.86
C LEU A 32 20.55 29.20 -18.53
N VAL A 33 21.59 29.53 -17.77
CA VAL A 33 22.34 28.51 -17.04
C VAL A 33 21.43 27.98 -15.94
N LEU A 34 20.78 26.86 -16.21
CA LEU A 34 20.19 26.03 -15.17
C LEU A 34 21.34 25.48 -14.33
N GLY A 35 21.83 26.30 -13.39
CA GLY A 35 22.72 25.84 -12.33
C GLY A 35 21.95 24.82 -11.50
N ALA A 36 22.35 23.56 -11.60
CA ALA A 36 21.94 22.58 -10.62
C ALA A 36 22.26 23.14 -9.22
N PRO A 37 21.31 23.13 -8.28
CA PRO A 37 21.61 23.56 -6.93
C PRO A 37 22.68 22.61 -6.39
N GLN A 38 23.89 23.14 -6.15
CA GLN A 38 24.89 22.44 -5.36
C GLN A 38 24.27 22.21 -4.00
N ALA A 39 24.01 20.94 -3.70
CA ALA A 39 23.59 20.51 -2.38
C ALA A 39 24.70 20.84 -1.41
N THR A 40 24.62 22.00 -0.77
CA THR A 40 25.34 22.28 0.45
C THR A 40 24.92 21.23 1.46
N VAL A 41 25.87 20.40 1.89
CA VAL A 41 25.73 19.51 3.04
C VAL A 41 25.48 20.40 4.25
N THR A 42 24.20 20.71 4.50
CA THR A 42 23.80 21.28 5.77
C THR A 42 23.70 20.15 6.77
N THR A 43 24.45 20.29 7.85
CA THR A 43 24.34 19.57 9.11
C THR A 43 22.91 19.11 9.37
N GLU A 44 22.79 17.87 9.87
CA GLU A 44 21.55 17.22 10.29
C GLU A 44 20.58 18.18 10.98
N VAL A 45 19.70 18.80 10.22
CA VAL A 45 18.45 19.29 10.75
C VAL A 45 17.56 18.07 10.82
N THR A 46 17.50 17.43 11.98
CA THR A 46 16.47 16.45 12.28
C THR A 46 15.13 17.13 12.02
N PRO A 47 14.37 16.73 10.99
CA PRO A 47 13.03 17.29 10.79
C PRO A 47 12.27 17.12 12.10
N PRO A 48 11.34 18.01 12.46
CA PRO A 48 10.56 17.90 13.70
C PRO A 48 9.93 16.52 13.72
N GLY A 49 10.52 15.62 14.53
CA GLY A 49 10.30 14.20 14.45
C GLY A 49 8.84 13.86 14.71
N ILE A 50 8.30 12.93 13.92
CA ILE A 50 7.11 12.20 14.32
C ILE A 50 7.47 11.56 15.65
N LYS A 51 7.03 12.18 16.77
CA LYS A 51 7.22 11.64 18.11
C LYS A 51 6.29 10.44 18.25
N GLY A 52 6.84 9.29 18.56
CA GLY A 52 6.10 8.05 18.77
C GLY A 52 6.65 6.88 17.95
N PRO A 53 6.23 5.65 18.25
CA PRO A 53 6.61 4.49 17.46
C PRO A 53 6.10 4.63 16.02
N LEU A 54 6.76 4.00 15.07
CA LEU A 54 6.21 3.77 13.72
C LEU A 54 4.84 3.11 13.87
N ALA A 55 3.87 3.50 13.04
CA ALA A 55 2.55 2.88 13.06
C ALA A 55 2.68 1.39 12.79
N TYR A 56 3.59 1.06 11.87
CA TYR A 56 3.91 -0.30 11.50
C TYR A 56 5.37 -0.35 11.04
N PRO A 57 6.25 -1.11 11.69
CA PRO A 57 7.59 -1.33 11.21
C PRO A 57 7.54 -2.14 9.89
N PRO A 58 8.50 -1.96 8.99
CA PRO A 58 8.52 -2.72 7.75
C PRO A 58 8.96 -4.18 7.94
N ALA A 59 9.18 -4.62 9.18
CA ALA A 59 9.65 -5.96 9.50
C ALA A 59 8.60 -7.03 9.16
N VAL A 60 9.06 -8.12 8.58
CA VAL A 60 8.26 -9.32 8.35
C VAL A 60 8.32 -10.19 9.61
N PRO A 61 7.18 -10.71 10.13
CA PRO A 61 7.21 -11.60 11.27
C PRO A 61 7.88 -12.94 10.93
N SER A 62 8.39 -13.62 11.95
CA SER A 62 8.90 -14.98 11.79
C SER A 62 7.77 -15.92 11.38
N LEU A 63 8.09 -16.90 10.53
CA LEU A 63 7.18 -17.98 10.20
C LEU A 63 6.89 -18.79 11.47
N GLN A 64 5.62 -19.14 11.69
CA GLN A 64 5.24 -20.06 12.76
C GLN A 64 5.45 -21.50 12.29
N GLU A 65 6.06 -22.32 13.13
CA GLU A 65 6.32 -23.72 12.83
C GLU A 65 5.07 -24.59 13.04
N GLY A 66 5.03 -25.77 12.37
CA GLY A 66 3.97 -26.76 12.48
C GLY A 66 2.87 -26.63 11.44
N ASP A 67 2.03 -27.67 11.35
CA ASP A 67 0.96 -27.79 10.34
C ASP A 67 -0.26 -26.95 10.70
N THR A 68 -0.37 -26.49 11.93
CA THR A 68 -1.49 -25.68 12.42
C THR A 68 -0.98 -24.43 13.13
N VAL A 69 -1.50 -23.28 12.70
CA VAL A 69 -1.16 -21.97 13.23
C VAL A 69 -2.39 -21.36 13.90
N GLU A 70 -2.25 -20.85 15.11
CA GLU A 70 -3.30 -20.11 15.79
C GLU A 70 -3.16 -18.61 15.51
N VAL A 71 -4.21 -18.00 14.97
CA VAL A 71 -4.27 -16.57 14.68
C VAL A 71 -5.45 -15.95 15.42
N LYS A 72 -5.15 -14.97 16.25
CA LYS A 72 -6.15 -14.19 16.96
C LYS A 72 -6.03 -12.72 16.58
N ILE A 73 -7.14 -12.12 16.11
CA ILE A 73 -7.22 -10.71 15.78
C ILE A 73 -8.49 -10.15 16.41
N ASP A 74 -8.33 -9.21 17.34
CA ASP A 74 -9.47 -8.50 17.91
C ASP A 74 -9.77 -7.24 17.09
N VAL A 75 -11.04 -6.83 17.02
CA VAL A 75 -11.46 -5.57 16.40
C VAL A 75 -11.60 -4.51 17.47
N THR A 76 -11.05 -3.33 17.21
CA THR A 76 -11.17 -2.16 18.11
C THR A 76 -11.39 -0.89 17.32
N HIS A 77 -12.03 0.11 17.95
CA HIS A 77 -12.10 1.47 17.42
C HIS A 77 -11.18 2.36 18.26
N LYS A 78 -10.27 3.08 17.64
CA LYS A 78 -9.29 3.91 18.35
C LYS A 78 -8.98 5.20 17.62
N LEU A 79 -8.63 6.22 18.40
CA LEU A 79 -8.06 7.44 17.89
C LEU A 79 -6.58 7.19 17.55
N PHE A 80 -6.24 7.33 16.28
CA PHE A 80 -4.92 7.04 15.72
C PHE A 80 -4.29 8.31 15.15
N THR A 81 -3.03 8.59 15.47
CA THR A 81 -2.31 9.72 14.88
C THR A 81 -1.70 9.32 13.54
N VAL A 82 -2.31 9.78 12.46
CA VAL A 82 -1.84 9.52 11.07
C VAL A 82 -0.60 10.33 10.76
N LYS A 83 -0.63 11.63 11.08
CA LYS A 83 0.45 12.61 10.88
C LYS A 83 0.34 13.68 11.98
N ASN A 84 1.38 14.51 12.17
CA ASN A 84 1.32 15.60 13.15
C ASN A 84 0.07 16.45 12.94
N GLY A 85 -0.75 16.59 14.01
CA GLY A 85 -2.01 17.33 14.01
C GLY A 85 -3.20 16.61 13.37
N ILE A 86 -3.03 15.42 12.79
CA ILE A 86 -4.11 14.63 12.19
C ILE A 86 -4.37 13.39 13.05
N LYS A 87 -5.38 13.48 13.90
CA LYS A 87 -5.94 12.36 14.65
C LYS A 87 -7.10 11.78 13.87
N PHE A 88 -7.14 10.48 13.68
CA PHE A 88 -8.13 9.78 12.88
C PHE A 88 -8.81 8.71 13.71
N THR A 89 -10.12 8.63 13.60
CA THR A 89 -10.92 7.59 14.22
C THR A 89 -10.82 6.31 13.37
N GLY A 90 -9.89 5.43 13.73
CA GLY A 90 -9.65 4.18 13.03
C GLY A 90 -10.47 3.02 13.59
N TRP A 91 -10.95 2.16 12.70
CA TRP A 91 -11.43 0.82 13.02
C TRP A 91 -10.30 -0.14 12.68
N LEU A 92 -9.85 -0.92 13.65
CA LEU A 92 -8.56 -1.56 13.58
C LEU A 92 -8.67 -3.07 13.81
N PHE A 93 -7.86 -3.81 13.08
CA PHE A 93 -7.52 -5.19 13.37
C PHE A 93 -6.26 -5.23 14.25
N GLY A 94 -6.33 -5.82 15.44
CA GLY A 94 -5.19 -6.00 16.33
C GLY A 94 -4.53 -4.69 16.79
N ASP A 95 -5.32 -3.62 16.94
CA ASP A 95 -4.88 -2.30 17.46
C ASP A 95 -3.84 -1.57 16.60
N SER A 96 -3.63 -1.97 15.36
CA SER A 96 -2.67 -1.35 14.43
C SER A 96 -3.28 -1.00 13.08
N LEU A 97 -2.66 -0.08 12.36
CA LEU A 97 -3.03 0.33 11.01
C LEU A 97 -1.76 0.41 10.14
N PRO A 98 -1.62 -0.46 9.13
CA PRO A 98 -2.44 -1.65 8.83
C PRO A 98 -2.54 -2.62 10.01
N GLY A 99 -3.48 -3.57 9.95
CA GLY A 99 -3.53 -4.69 10.85
C GLY A 99 -2.26 -5.58 10.74
N PRO A 100 -2.03 -6.51 11.70
CA PRO A 100 -0.80 -7.29 11.75
C PRO A 100 -0.53 -8.09 10.46
N VAL A 101 0.74 -8.14 10.02
CA VAL A 101 1.17 -9.05 8.96
C VAL A 101 1.13 -10.49 9.50
N LEU A 102 0.46 -11.35 8.75
CA LEU A 102 0.48 -12.80 9.01
C LEU A 102 1.49 -13.45 8.06
N ARG A 103 2.31 -14.37 8.57
CA ARG A 103 3.24 -15.16 7.75
C ARG A 103 2.95 -16.64 7.94
N LEU A 104 2.63 -17.30 6.85
CA LEU A 104 2.19 -18.67 6.75
C LEU A 104 2.99 -19.40 5.69
N ARG A 105 2.82 -20.72 5.61
CA ARG A 105 3.35 -21.57 4.55
C ARG A 105 2.22 -22.36 3.90
N VAL A 106 2.36 -22.68 2.63
CA VAL A 106 1.42 -23.57 1.91
C VAL A 106 1.26 -24.88 2.70
N GLY A 107 0.01 -25.34 2.82
CA GLY A 107 -0.38 -26.52 3.59
C GLY A 107 -0.77 -26.24 5.03
N GLN A 108 -0.32 -25.14 5.64
CA GLN A 108 -0.70 -24.81 7.02
C GLN A 108 -2.19 -24.54 7.16
N THR A 109 -2.77 -25.10 8.21
CA THR A 109 -4.15 -24.84 8.64
C THR A 109 -4.16 -23.73 9.69
N VAL A 110 -4.88 -22.66 9.40
CA VAL A 110 -5.07 -21.54 10.33
C VAL A 110 -6.31 -21.78 11.18
N LYS A 111 -6.13 -21.86 12.50
CA LYS A 111 -7.22 -21.76 13.48
C LYS A 111 -7.37 -20.30 13.85
N PHE A 112 -8.39 -19.68 13.27
CA PHE A 112 -8.64 -18.26 13.42
C PHE A 112 -9.70 -17.98 14.48
N SER A 113 -9.47 -16.90 15.25
CA SER A 113 -10.49 -16.31 16.13
C SER A 113 -10.45 -14.79 16.04
N MET A 114 -11.66 -14.18 16.04
CA MET A 114 -11.82 -12.73 16.07
C MET A 114 -12.91 -12.36 17.07
N THR A 115 -12.57 -11.44 17.98
CA THR A 115 -13.52 -10.85 18.92
C THR A 115 -13.73 -9.39 18.56
N ASP A 116 -14.98 -8.99 18.42
CA ASP A 116 -15.32 -7.58 18.29
C ASP A 116 -15.32 -6.91 19.67
N ARG A 117 -14.27 -6.13 19.93
CA ARG A 117 -14.07 -5.38 21.20
C ARG A 117 -14.44 -3.91 21.11
N THR A 118 -15.26 -3.56 20.16
CA THR A 118 -15.61 -2.14 19.95
C THR A 118 -16.36 -1.52 21.13
N LEU A 119 -17.03 -2.36 21.94
CA LEU A 119 -17.67 -1.91 23.19
C LEU A 119 -16.68 -1.60 24.32
N ASP A 120 -15.47 -2.18 24.27
CA ASP A 120 -14.46 -2.04 25.33
C ASP A 120 -13.65 -0.75 25.19
N THR A 121 -13.83 0.02 24.12
CA THR A 121 -12.99 1.16 23.81
C THR A 121 -13.61 2.49 24.27
N GLN A 122 -12.76 3.44 24.67
CA GLN A 122 -13.18 4.81 25.04
C GLN A 122 -13.92 5.55 23.90
N MET A 123 -13.82 5.07 22.68
CA MET A 123 -14.46 5.65 21.51
C MET A 123 -15.99 5.56 21.56
N MET A 124 -16.55 4.47 22.11
CA MET A 124 -18.00 4.39 22.36
C MET A 124 -18.48 5.46 23.33
N GLN A 125 -17.63 5.85 24.29
CA GLN A 125 -17.96 6.93 25.23
C GLN A 125 -17.92 8.31 24.57
N MET A 126 -17.14 8.47 23.49
CA MET A 126 -17.02 9.72 22.72
C MET A 126 -18.02 9.82 21.57
N SER A 127 -18.49 8.70 21.04
CA SER A 127 -19.44 8.61 19.91
C SER A 127 -20.86 8.32 20.40
N MET A 128 -21.40 9.13 21.28
CA MET A 128 -22.71 8.89 21.94
C MET A 128 -23.92 8.76 20.98
N ASN A 129 -23.73 8.82 19.65
CA ASN A 129 -24.80 8.76 18.65
C ASN A 129 -24.56 7.77 17.51
N MET A 130 -23.52 6.94 17.55
CA MET A 130 -23.31 5.90 16.52
C MET A 130 -23.72 4.54 17.08
N GLU A 131 -24.67 3.90 16.43
CA GLU A 131 -24.98 2.50 16.69
C GLU A 131 -23.72 1.64 16.46
N PRO A 132 -23.45 0.66 17.32
CA PRO A 132 -22.31 -0.24 17.15
C PRO A 132 -22.40 -0.97 15.81
N MET A 133 -21.36 -0.85 14.99
CA MET A 133 -21.30 -1.50 13.69
C MET A 133 -20.80 -2.93 13.83
N PRO A 134 -21.42 -3.91 13.13
CA PRO A 134 -20.88 -5.26 13.05
C PRO A 134 -19.60 -5.27 12.20
N HIS A 135 -18.74 -6.23 12.44
CA HIS A 135 -17.51 -6.43 11.69
C HIS A 135 -17.34 -7.89 11.24
N SER A 136 -16.54 -8.10 10.21
CA SER A 136 -16.18 -9.43 9.73
C SER A 136 -14.72 -9.44 9.30
N ILE A 137 -14.25 -10.56 8.79
CA ILE A 137 -12.94 -10.66 8.15
C ILE A 137 -13.05 -11.55 6.91
N ASP A 138 -12.47 -11.09 5.81
CA ASP A 138 -12.28 -11.81 4.57
C ASP A 138 -10.77 -12.00 4.36
N PHE A 139 -10.30 -13.24 4.31
CA PHE A 139 -8.93 -13.58 3.96
C PHE A 139 -8.86 -13.96 2.48
N HIS A 140 -8.26 -13.13 1.64
CA HIS A 140 -8.05 -13.46 0.23
C HIS A 140 -7.17 -14.71 0.02
N ALA A 141 -6.39 -15.09 1.03
CA ALA A 141 -5.62 -16.34 1.05
C ALA A 141 -6.47 -17.59 1.36
N GLY A 142 -7.70 -17.42 1.86
CA GLY A 142 -8.54 -18.51 2.33
C GLY A 142 -9.60 -18.92 1.32
N MET A 143 -9.62 -20.18 0.93
CA MET A 143 -10.69 -20.74 0.08
C MET A 143 -11.75 -21.41 0.96
N VAL A 144 -12.78 -20.65 1.33
CA VAL A 144 -13.83 -21.06 2.27
C VAL A 144 -15.22 -20.60 1.80
N ASN A 145 -16.28 -21.17 2.41
CA ASN A 145 -17.63 -20.62 2.22
C ASN A 145 -17.75 -19.28 2.99
N PRO A 146 -17.92 -18.13 2.28
CA PRO A 146 -17.93 -16.82 2.93
C PRO A 146 -19.17 -16.60 3.81
N GLU A 147 -20.31 -17.19 3.50
CA GLU A 147 -21.55 -17.03 4.29
C GLU A 147 -21.39 -17.56 5.71
N ASP A 148 -20.59 -18.61 5.89
CA ASP A 148 -20.33 -19.23 7.18
C ASP A 148 -19.10 -18.61 7.87
N LYS A 149 -17.96 -18.53 7.15
CA LYS A 149 -16.67 -18.19 7.74
C LYS A 149 -16.43 -16.67 7.85
N TYR A 150 -16.93 -15.91 6.88
CA TYR A 150 -16.71 -14.47 6.79
C TYR A 150 -17.97 -13.67 7.15
N ARG A 151 -18.91 -14.28 7.89
CA ARG A 151 -20.09 -13.59 8.37
C ARG A 151 -19.75 -12.44 9.31
N SER A 152 -20.58 -11.44 9.33
CA SER A 152 -20.46 -10.35 10.31
C SER A 152 -20.77 -10.86 11.73
N ILE A 153 -20.04 -10.30 12.70
CA ILE A 153 -20.28 -10.48 14.13
C ILE A 153 -20.63 -9.12 14.76
N SER A 154 -21.46 -9.16 15.78
CA SER A 154 -21.83 -7.98 16.55
C SER A 154 -20.77 -7.63 17.61
N PRO A 155 -20.73 -6.40 18.09
CA PRO A 155 -19.90 -6.00 19.22
C PRO A 155 -20.05 -6.93 20.42
N GLY A 156 -18.93 -7.41 20.95
CA GLY A 156 -18.84 -8.40 22.03
C GLY A 156 -18.89 -9.86 21.57
N GLU A 157 -19.24 -10.13 20.30
CA GLU A 157 -19.28 -11.47 19.75
C GLU A 157 -17.88 -11.96 19.34
N THR A 158 -17.66 -13.28 19.39
CA THR A 158 -16.45 -13.93 18.89
C THR A 158 -16.81 -14.94 17.80
N ILE A 159 -16.08 -14.92 16.69
CA ILE A 159 -16.16 -15.95 15.64
C ILE A 159 -14.89 -16.81 15.66
N HIS A 160 -15.08 -18.10 15.37
CA HIS A 160 -14.00 -19.06 15.20
C HIS A 160 -14.20 -19.82 13.91
N PHE A 161 -13.15 -19.97 13.12
CA PHE A 161 -13.15 -20.85 11.95
C PHE A 161 -11.76 -21.31 11.58
N THR A 162 -11.67 -22.29 10.70
CA THR A 162 -10.40 -22.77 10.14
C THR A 162 -10.40 -22.59 8.63
N TRP A 163 -9.19 -22.34 8.10
CA TRP A 163 -8.92 -22.34 6.66
C TRP A 163 -7.51 -22.82 6.41
N THR A 164 -7.21 -23.28 5.20
CA THR A 164 -5.87 -23.76 4.82
C THR A 164 -5.25 -22.82 3.80
N ALA A 165 -3.98 -22.50 3.97
CA ALA A 165 -3.20 -21.73 3.02
C ALA A 165 -2.84 -22.61 1.82
N ASN A 166 -3.55 -22.48 0.70
CA ASN A 166 -3.42 -23.40 -0.45
C ASN A 166 -2.47 -22.90 -1.54
N TYR A 167 -2.21 -21.61 -1.59
CA TYR A 167 -1.38 -20.99 -2.63
C TYR A 167 -0.36 -20.03 -2.02
N PRO A 168 0.89 -20.03 -2.52
CA PRO A 168 1.86 -19.02 -2.11
C PRO A 168 1.47 -17.65 -2.65
N GLY A 169 1.78 -16.59 -1.90
CA GLY A 169 1.48 -15.23 -2.35
C GLY A 169 1.51 -14.17 -1.26
N VAL A 170 1.20 -12.96 -1.67
CA VAL A 170 0.95 -11.79 -0.82
C VAL A 170 -0.50 -11.39 -0.98
N PHE A 171 -1.28 -11.62 0.04
CA PHE A 171 -2.72 -11.47 0.03
C PHE A 171 -3.17 -10.39 1.00
N MET A 172 -4.33 -9.79 0.71
CA MET A 172 -5.02 -8.92 1.64
C MET A 172 -5.92 -9.74 2.57
N TYR A 173 -6.15 -9.23 3.78
CA TYR A 173 -7.36 -9.49 4.53
C TYR A 173 -8.03 -8.16 4.87
N HIS A 174 -9.36 -8.15 4.93
CA HIS A 174 -10.12 -6.94 5.22
C HIS A 174 -11.50 -7.24 5.81
N CYS A 175 -12.18 -6.21 6.32
CA CYS A 175 -13.57 -6.35 6.74
C CYS A 175 -14.48 -6.45 5.50
N GLY A 176 -15.32 -7.50 5.44
CA GLY A 176 -16.28 -7.75 4.37
C GLY A 176 -17.74 -7.42 4.74
N THR A 177 -18.00 -6.85 5.91
CA THR A 177 -19.33 -6.42 6.34
C THR A 177 -19.94 -5.40 5.35
N PRO A 178 -21.24 -5.42 5.06
CA PRO A 178 -21.92 -4.45 4.20
C PRO A 178 -21.52 -3.00 4.48
N MET A 179 -21.36 -2.20 3.44
CA MET A 179 -20.64 -0.92 3.38
C MET A 179 -19.11 -1.12 3.44
N VAL A 180 -18.60 -2.16 2.78
CA VAL A 180 -17.18 -2.54 2.76
C VAL A 180 -16.25 -1.34 2.56
N LEU A 181 -16.59 -0.41 1.65
CA LEU A 181 -15.78 0.79 1.41
C LEU A 181 -15.57 1.61 2.69
N LEU A 182 -16.61 1.79 3.51
CA LEU A 182 -16.49 2.51 4.80
C LEU A 182 -15.54 1.78 5.75
N HIS A 183 -15.67 0.45 5.89
CA HIS A 183 -14.80 -0.35 6.74
C HIS A 183 -13.34 -0.29 6.27
N MET A 184 -13.11 -0.35 4.95
CA MET A 184 -11.78 -0.23 4.35
C MET A 184 -11.13 1.13 4.64
N ILE A 185 -11.84 2.23 4.35
CA ILE A 185 -11.30 3.57 4.58
C ILE A 185 -11.19 3.93 6.07
N SER A 186 -11.84 3.16 6.94
CA SER A 186 -11.69 3.25 8.40
C SER A 186 -10.43 2.55 8.92
N GLY A 187 -9.76 1.70 8.09
CA GLY A 187 -8.48 1.07 8.45
C GLY A 187 -8.53 -0.45 8.63
N MET A 188 -9.63 -1.11 8.27
CA MET A 188 -9.81 -2.54 8.50
C MET A 188 -9.23 -3.39 7.36
N TYR A 189 -7.92 -3.48 7.30
CA TYR A 189 -7.16 -4.29 6.35
C TYR A 189 -5.78 -4.67 6.89
N GLY A 190 -5.18 -5.72 6.32
CA GLY A 190 -3.81 -6.13 6.59
C GLY A 190 -3.29 -7.10 5.52
N MET A 191 -2.10 -7.64 5.72
CA MET A 191 -1.36 -8.49 4.79
C MET A 191 -1.23 -9.91 5.33
N VAL A 192 -1.41 -10.90 4.43
CA VAL A 192 -1.01 -12.30 4.64
C VAL A 192 0.09 -12.63 3.63
N ILE A 193 1.22 -13.10 4.11
CA ILE A 193 2.28 -13.69 3.31
C ILE A 193 2.14 -15.21 3.45
N VAL A 194 2.00 -15.90 2.33
CA VAL A 194 2.04 -17.37 2.28
C VAL A 194 3.26 -17.78 1.49
N GLU A 195 4.22 -18.42 2.17
CA GLU A 195 5.40 -18.99 1.52
C GLU A 195 5.06 -20.28 0.76
N PRO A 196 5.80 -20.62 -0.30
CA PRO A 196 5.78 -21.97 -0.87
C PRO A 196 6.08 -23.02 0.21
N GLU A 197 5.67 -24.28 -0.02
CA GLU A 197 5.90 -25.39 0.91
C GLU A 197 7.39 -25.56 1.28
N ASP A 198 8.28 -25.40 0.31
CA ASP A 198 9.73 -25.48 0.49
C ASP A 198 10.39 -24.11 0.79
N GLY A 199 9.58 -23.07 1.01
CA GLY A 199 10.04 -21.69 1.13
C GLY A 199 10.30 -21.03 -0.23
N PHE A 200 10.65 -19.75 -0.21
CA PHE A 200 11.05 -19.05 -1.43
C PHE A 200 12.47 -19.40 -1.83
N GLU A 201 12.71 -19.56 -3.13
CA GLU A 201 14.04 -19.78 -3.68
C GLU A 201 14.99 -18.61 -3.39
N GLY A 202 16.27 -18.97 -3.20
CA GLY A 202 17.35 -18.02 -2.96
C GLY A 202 17.39 -17.46 -1.54
N THR A 203 18.56 -16.97 -1.18
CA THR A 203 18.78 -16.28 0.08
C THR A 203 18.70 -14.77 -0.12
N VAL A 204 18.13 -14.09 0.85
CA VAL A 204 18.08 -12.63 0.91
C VAL A 204 18.63 -12.15 2.24
N ASP A 205 19.22 -10.97 2.24
CA ASP A 205 19.80 -10.38 3.45
C ASP A 205 18.73 -9.69 4.30
N HIS A 206 17.69 -9.17 3.62
CA HIS A 206 16.60 -8.44 4.26
C HIS A 206 15.24 -8.80 3.69
N GLU A 207 14.25 -8.85 4.57
CA GLU A 207 12.83 -8.97 4.22
C GLU A 207 12.05 -7.78 4.80
N PHE A 208 11.26 -7.13 3.95
CA PHE A 208 10.42 -6.00 4.38
C PHE A 208 8.98 -6.17 3.87
N ALA A 209 8.01 -5.74 4.68
CA ALA A 209 6.60 -5.68 4.31
C ALA A 209 6.14 -4.23 4.18
N ILE A 210 5.64 -3.85 3.02
CA ILE A 210 5.12 -2.51 2.73
C ILE A 210 3.68 -2.62 2.25
N VAL A 211 2.77 -2.02 3.01
CA VAL A 211 1.35 -1.90 2.69
C VAL A 211 1.05 -0.47 2.29
N GLN A 212 0.62 -0.25 1.05
CA GLN A 212 0.13 1.06 0.60
C GLN A 212 -1.36 1.19 0.90
N ASN A 213 -1.75 2.33 1.46
CA ASN A 213 -3.14 2.63 1.77
C ASN A 213 -3.51 4.09 1.48
N GLU A 214 -4.82 4.32 1.35
CA GLU A 214 -5.45 5.60 1.08
C GLU A 214 -6.17 6.11 2.32
N TYR A 215 -6.14 7.44 2.53
CA TYR A 215 -6.97 8.10 3.53
C TYR A 215 -7.95 9.06 2.88
N TYR A 216 -9.20 8.97 3.30
CA TYR A 216 -10.29 9.86 2.95
C TYR A 216 -10.83 10.46 4.23
N LEU A 217 -10.41 11.70 4.52
CA LEU A 217 -10.54 12.32 5.81
C LEU A 217 -11.51 13.50 5.78
N LYS A 218 -12.50 13.50 6.67
CA LYS A 218 -13.41 14.61 6.96
C LYS A 218 -13.18 15.08 8.39
N ALA A 219 -13.03 16.39 8.58
CA ALA A 219 -12.89 16.96 9.90
C ALA A 219 -14.19 16.81 10.72
N GLU A 220 -14.03 16.40 11.98
CA GLU A 220 -15.11 16.25 12.95
C GLU A 220 -14.60 16.72 14.32
N GLY A 221 -14.89 17.97 14.67
CA GLY A 221 -14.36 18.58 15.89
C GLY A 221 -12.84 18.66 15.91
N ASP A 222 -12.19 17.98 16.86
CA ASP A 222 -10.73 17.95 17.05
C ASP A 222 -10.02 16.75 16.39
N HIS A 223 -10.76 15.96 15.62
CA HIS A 223 -10.25 14.77 14.93
C HIS A 223 -10.84 14.63 13.53
N TYR A 224 -10.47 13.57 12.83
CA TYR A 224 -10.96 13.22 11.49
C TYR A 224 -11.66 11.87 11.52
N ILE A 225 -12.71 11.77 10.72
CA ILE A 225 -13.48 10.56 10.47
C ILE A 225 -13.35 10.15 8.99
N PRO A 226 -13.69 8.90 8.63
CA PRO A 226 -13.75 8.47 7.23
C PRO A 226 -14.75 9.28 6.41
N ASP A 227 -14.36 9.70 5.19
CA ASP A 227 -15.24 10.39 4.24
C ASP A 227 -15.59 9.48 3.06
N THR A 228 -16.75 8.81 3.16
CA THR A 228 -17.24 7.93 2.10
C THR A 228 -17.54 8.68 0.80
N ALA A 229 -17.97 9.96 0.88
CA ALA A 229 -18.27 10.76 -0.32
C ALA A 229 -17.01 11.08 -1.11
N MET A 230 -15.89 11.37 -0.44
CA MET A 230 -14.58 11.51 -1.08
C MET A 230 -14.06 10.17 -1.63
N ALA A 231 -14.25 9.08 -0.89
CA ALA A 231 -13.85 7.75 -1.32
C ALA A 231 -14.59 7.32 -2.60
N MET A 232 -15.89 7.59 -2.71
CA MET A 232 -16.67 7.34 -3.93
C MET A 232 -16.17 8.14 -5.13
N LYS A 233 -15.54 9.29 -4.90
CA LYS A 233 -14.90 10.12 -5.95
C LYS A 233 -13.45 9.70 -6.23
N LYS A 234 -12.89 8.75 -5.47
CA LYS A 234 -11.50 8.29 -5.56
C LYS A 234 -10.48 9.43 -5.36
N GLN A 235 -10.77 10.34 -4.44
CA GLN A 235 -9.96 11.53 -4.14
C GLN A 235 -9.41 11.47 -2.71
N PRO A 236 -8.36 10.68 -2.44
CA PRO A 236 -7.77 10.60 -1.10
C PRO A 236 -7.14 11.94 -0.69
N ASN A 237 -7.16 12.24 0.61
CA ASN A 237 -6.43 13.38 1.17
C ASN A 237 -4.96 13.05 1.38
N LEU A 238 -4.66 11.80 1.76
CA LEU A 238 -3.32 11.31 2.03
C LEU A 238 -3.18 9.89 1.50
N MET A 239 -1.93 9.57 1.17
CA MET A 239 -1.48 8.21 0.86
C MET A 239 -0.42 7.81 1.89
N ALA A 240 -0.29 6.54 2.16
CA ALA A 240 0.73 6.10 3.11
C ALA A 240 1.33 4.74 2.75
N PHE A 241 2.58 4.55 3.12
CA PHE A 241 3.17 3.24 3.31
C PHE A 241 3.12 2.89 4.80
N ASN A 242 2.54 1.73 5.13
CA ASN A 242 2.37 1.24 6.49
C ASN A 242 1.70 2.26 7.43
N GLY A 243 0.60 2.85 6.96
CA GLY A 243 -0.34 3.63 7.77
C GLY A 243 0.06 5.06 8.11
N LYS A 244 1.30 5.50 7.85
CA LYS A 244 1.71 6.89 8.10
C LYS A 244 2.34 7.53 6.86
N PRO A 245 1.77 8.63 6.34
CA PRO A 245 2.30 9.35 5.19
C PRO A 245 3.76 9.78 5.38
N GLY A 246 4.63 9.37 4.47
CA GLY A 246 6.03 9.77 4.44
C GLY A 246 6.90 9.34 5.63
N GLN A 247 6.46 8.36 6.43
CA GLN A 247 7.19 7.94 7.63
C GLN A 247 8.62 7.47 7.34
N TYR A 248 8.84 6.83 6.20
CA TYR A 248 10.16 6.33 5.80
C TYR A 248 11.07 7.42 5.20
N MET A 249 10.59 8.63 4.96
CA MET A 249 11.43 9.81 4.71
C MET A 249 12.04 10.33 6.01
N VAL A 250 11.31 10.22 7.12
CA VAL A 250 11.76 10.64 8.46
C VAL A 250 12.60 9.56 9.13
N ARG A 251 12.23 8.30 8.97
CA ARG A 251 12.93 7.12 9.49
C ARG A 251 13.22 6.13 8.36
N PRO A 252 14.27 6.36 7.56
CA PRO A 252 14.62 5.52 6.43
C PRO A 252 14.88 4.06 6.83
N ILE A 253 14.62 3.14 5.92
CA ILE A 253 14.98 1.73 6.05
C ILE A 253 16.48 1.61 5.78
N ARG A 254 17.25 1.05 6.72
CA ARG A 254 18.70 0.89 6.58
C ARG A 254 19.07 -0.49 6.09
N VAL A 255 19.98 -0.53 5.13
CA VAL A 255 20.58 -1.73 4.54
C VAL A 255 22.05 -1.46 4.23
N LYS A 256 22.80 -2.45 3.76
CA LYS A 256 24.13 -2.22 3.21
C LYS A 256 24.12 -2.33 1.69
N ALA A 257 25.01 -1.59 1.05
CA ALA A 257 25.21 -1.71 -0.39
C ALA A 257 25.63 -3.14 -0.75
N GLY A 258 25.06 -3.68 -1.82
CA GLY A 258 25.27 -5.05 -2.27
C GLY A 258 24.38 -6.11 -1.61
N GLU A 259 23.68 -5.79 -0.53
CA GLU A 259 22.73 -6.72 0.10
C GLU A 259 21.47 -6.88 -0.73
N ARG A 260 20.94 -8.12 -0.77
CA ARG A 260 19.72 -8.48 -1.49
C ARG A 260 18.50 -8.28 -0.60
N ILE A 261 17.52 -7.60 -1.15
CA ILE A 261 16.26 -7.26 -0.47
C ILE A 261 15.12 -8.05 -1.11
N ARG A 262 14.28 -8.67 -0.28
CA ARG A 262 12.94 -9.16 -0.66
C ARG A 262 11.90 -8.26 -0.02
N LEU A 263 11.10 -7.62 -0.86
CA LEU A 263 10.04 -6.72 -0.44
C LEU A 263 8.67 -7.35 -0.73
N TYR A 264 7.88 -7.55 0.30
CA TYR A 264 6.48 -7.94 0.20
C TYR A 264 5.66 -6.67 0.11
N PHE A 265 5.12 -6.39 -1.06
CA PHE A 265 4.34 -5.21 -1.34
C PHE A 265 2.85 -5.56 -1.48
N LEU A 266 1.98 -4.76 -0.87
CA LEU A 266 0.52 -4.90 -1.00
C LEU A 266 -0.10 -3.52 -1.17
N ASN A 267 -0.86 -3.33 -2.25
CA ASN A 267 -1.73 -2.17 -2.40
C ASN A 267 -3.14 -2.55 -1.90
N VAL A 268 -3.51 -2.09 -0.71
CA VAL A 268 -4.86 -2.33 -0.18
C VAL A 268 -5.92 -1.43 -0.80
N GLY A 269 -5.51 -0.36 -1.47
CA GLY A 269 -6.44 0.61 -2.08
C GLY A 269 -7.17 1.45 -1.02
N PRO A 270 -8.52 1.56 -1.12
CA PRO A 270 -9.44 0.70 -1.87
C PRO A 270 -9.69 1.06 -3.34
N ASN A 271 -9.18 2.18 -3.84
CA ASN A 271 -9.60 2.71 -5.12
C ASN A 271 -8.48 2.88 -6.16
N ASN A 272 -7.29 3.33 -5.72
CA ASN A 272 -6.23 3.72 -6.65
C ASN A 272 -5.28 2.56 -6.93
N ILE A 273 -4.80 2.51 -8.15
CA ILE A 273 -3.67 1.67 -8.53
C ILE A 273 -2.38 2.24 -7.93
N SER A 274 -1.38 1.39 -7.75
CA SER A 274 -0.02 1.77 -7.37
C SER A 274 0.96 1.36 -8.46
N SER A 275 1.94 2.21 -8.72
CA SER A 275 3.10 1.90 -9.56
C SER A 275 4.36 2.01 -8.69
N PHE A 276 4.68 0.95 -7.95
CA PHE A 276 5.78 0.95 -7.00
C PHE A 276 7.13 0.93 -7.72
N HIS A 277 8.03 1.82 -7.34
CA HIS A 277 9.39 1.96 -7.90
C HIS A 277 10.40 2.31 -6.81
N VAL A 278 11.64 1.87 -6.96
CA VAL A 278 12.80 2.28 -6.16
C VAL A 278 13.79 2.96 -7.08
N ILE A 279 13.95 4.28 -6.93
CA ILE A 279 14.81 5.10 -7.79
C ILE A 279 16.27 4.64 -7.68
N GLY A 280 16.90 4.38 -8.83
CA GLY A 280 18.29 3.93 -8.90
C GLY A 280 18.47 2.41 -8.81
N THR A 281 17.39 1.63 -8.92
CA THR A 281 17.43 0.17 -9.00
C THR A 281 16.63 -0.37 -10.17
N ILE A 282 16.89 -1.62 -10.52
CA ILE A 282 16.04 -2.46 -11.34
C ILE A 282 15.67 -3.67 -10.49
N PHE A 283 14.42 -4.08 -10.56
CA PHE A 283 13.96 -5.27 -9.86
C PHE A 283 14.40 -6.51 -10.62
N ASP A 284 15.29 -7.30 -10.02
CA ASP A 284 15.81 -8.52 -10.63
C ASP A 284 14.69 -9.52 -10.84
N LYS A 285 13.79 -9.62 -9.86
CA LYS A 285 12.70 -10.58 -9.82
C LYS A 285 11.44 -9.91 -9.22
N VAL A 286 10.32 -10.17 -9.87
CA VAL A 286 8.99 -9.76 -9.38
C VAL A 286 8.05 -10.93 -9.53
N TRP A 287 7.37 -11.30 -8.43
CA TRP A 287 6.28 -12.26 -8.45
C TRP A 287 4.96 -11.53 -8.23
N LEU A 288 4.13 -11.44 -9.28
CA LEU A 288 2.79 -10.84 -9.16
C LEU A 288 1.92 -11.71 -8.25
N ASP A 289 1.10 -11.06 -7.42
CA ASP A 289 0.38 -11.65 -6.30
C ASP A 289 1.30 -12.39 -5.30
N GLY A 290 2.61 -12.21 -5.40
CA GLY A 290 3.60 -12.91 -4.60
C GLY A 290 3.73 -14.40 -4.93
N ASN A 291 3.13 -14.88 -6.02
CA ASN A 291 3.19 -16.27 -6.43
C ASN A 291 4.39 -16.50 -7.36
N PRO A 292 5.34 -17.40 -7.01
CA PRO A 292 6.51 -17.69 -7.86
C PRO A 292 6.18 -18.14 -9.29
N ALA A 293 4.98 -18.69 -9.54
CA ALA A 293 4.54 -19.03 -10.89
C ALA A 293 4.29 -17.80 -11.79
N ASN A 294 4.16 -16.61 -11.22
CA ASN A 294 3.94 -15.34 -11.93
C ASN A 294 5.22 -14.49 -11.96
N GLU A 295 6.35 -15.09 -12.32
CA GLU A 295 7.65 -14.42 -12.31
C GLU A 295 7.88 -13.50 -13.51
N LEU A 296 8.35 -12.30 -13.23
CA LEU A 296 8.87 -11.32 -14.18
C LEU A 296 10.28 -10.90 -13.76
N SER A 297 11.12 -10.51 -14.71
CA SER A 297 12.50 -10.09 -14.44
C SER A 297 12.81 -8.75 -15.11
N GLY A 298 13.76 -8.00 -14.54
CA GLY A 298 14.25 -6.75 -15.12
C GLY A 298 13.22 -5.62 -15.13
N MET A 299 12.37 -5.57 -14.11
CA MET A 299 11.28 -4.60 -14.00
C MET A 299 11.76 -3.30 -13.38
N GLN A 300 11.35 -2.15 -13.93
CA GLN A 300 11.61 -0.84 -13.33
C GLN A 300 10.56 -0.43 -12.30
N ALA A 301 9.32 -0.88 -12.48
CA ALA A 301 8.20 -0.59 -11.59
C ALA A 301 7.21 -1.75 -11.61
N VAL A 302 6.45 -1.90 -10.53
CA VAL A 302 5.39 -2.91 -10.41
C VAL A 302 4.05 -2.22 -10.30
N LEU A 303 3.17 -2.50 -11.27
CA LEU A 303 1.79 -2.02 -11.24
C LEU A 303 0.93 -2.99 -10.42
N THR A 304 0.26 -2.47 -9.39
CA THR A 304 -0.69 -3.24 -8.56
C THR A 304 -2.03 -2.54 -8.49
N GLY A 305 -3.09 -3.28 -8.71
CA GLY A 305 -4.46 -2.84 -8.45
C GLY A 305 -4.79 -2.86 -6.94
N PRO A 306 -5.96 -2.34 -6.55
CA PRO A 306 -6.50 -2.56 -5.19
C PRO A 306 -6.57 -4.04 -4.85
N ALA A 307 -6.15 -4.41 -3.63
CA ALA A 307 -6.06 -5.77 -3.12
C ALA A 307 -4.97 -6.65 -3.76
N GLN A 308 -4.14 -6.11 -4.63
CA GLN A 308 -3.09 -6.87 -5.30
C GLN A 308 -1.75 -6.71 -4.59
N GLY A 309 -1.09 -7.86 -4.37
CA GLY A 309 0.26 -7.94 -3.82
C GLY A 309 1.33 -8.24 -4.87
N ALA A 310 2.58 -8.10 -4.46
CA ALA A 310 3.76 -8.54 -5.21
C ALA A 310 4.90 -8.86 -4.25
N ILE A 311 5.77 -9.78 -4.65
CA ILE A 311 7.10 -9.91 -4.06
C ILE A 311 8.11 -9.33 -5.04
N ILE A 312 9.01 -8.51 -4.55
CA ILE A 312 9.97 -7.76 -5.36
C ILE A 312 11.36 -8.03 -4.80
N GLU A 313 12.27 -8.55 -5.62
CA GLU A 313 13.67 -8.72 -5.24
C GLU A 313 14.59 -7.80 -6.04
N PHE A 314 15.51 -7.17 -5.34
CA PHE A 314 16.50 -6.27 -5.93
C PHE A 314 17.72 -6.12 -5.01
N VAL A 315 18.77 -5.55 -5.56
CA VAL A 315 19.98 -5.17 -4.84
C VAL A 315 20.16 -3.65 -4.96
N ILE A 316 20.53 -3.00 -3.85
CA ILE A 316 20.98 -1.62 -3.86
C ILE A 316 22.48 -1.62 -4.16
N PRO A 317 22.93 -1.11 -5.34
CA PRO A 317 24.28 -1.39 -5.83
C PRO A 317 25.38 -0.60 -5.11
N GLU A 318 25.07 0.57 -4.61
CA GLU A 318 26.05 1.52 -4.06
C GLU A 318 25.55 2.16 -2.77
N LYS A 319 26.46 2.73 -1.97
CA LYS A 319 26.11 3.55 -0.80
C LYS A 319 25.35 4.79 -1.23
N GLY A 320 24.26 5.10 -0.51
CA GLY A 320 23.46 6.26 -0.86
C GLY A 320 22.04 6.22 -0.31
N ARG A 321 21.23 7.14 -0.84
CA ARG A 321 19.80 7.26 -0.51
C ARG A 321 18.96 6.91 -1.73
N TYR A 322 18.14 5.89 -1.59
CA TYR A 322 17.29 5.34 -2.66
C TYR A 322 15.83 5.57 -2.30
N THR A 323 15.19 6.49 -2.99
CA THR A 323 13.79 6.81 -2.72
C THR A 323 12.89 5.77 -3.36
N PHE A 324 11.95 5.22 -2.61
CA PHE A 324 10.87 4.41 -3.15
C PHE A 324 9.54 5.19 -3.12
N VAL A 325 8.77 5.03 -4.17
CA VAL A 325 7.56 5.82 -4.42
C VAL A 325 6.45 5.00 -5.06
N ASP A 326 5.21 5.45 -4.90
CA ASP A 326 4.21 5.25 -5.92
C ASP A 326 4.48 6.24 -7.06
N HIS A 327 4.78 5.73 -8.26
CA HIS A 327 5.15 6.56 -9.41
C HIS A 327 3.97 7.33 -10.03
N SER A 328 2.74 7.14 -9.55
CA SER A 328 1.67 8.13 -9.65
C SER A 328 2.03 9.28 -8.72
N PHE A 329 2.79 10.27 -9.18
CA PHE A 329 3.44 11.25 -8.32
C PHE A 329 2.49 12.05 -7.42
N ALA A 330 1.22 12.20 -7.79
CA ALA A 330 0.21 12.73 -6.88
C ALA A 330 0.11 11.89 -5.59
N ASN A 331 0.21 10.55 -5.69
CA ASN A 331 0.22 9.65 -4.55
C ASN A 331 1.49 9.79 -3.71
N ALA A 332 2.65 9.97 -4.36
CA ALA A 332 3.92 10.23 -3.66
C ALA A 332 3.87 11.56 -2.88
N GLU A 333 3.36 12.63 -3.48
CA GLU A 333 3.18 13.94 -2.83
C GLU A 333 2.21 13.86 -1.64
N MET A 334 1.18 13.03 -1.73
CA MET A 334 0.26 12.77 -0.63
C MET A 334 0.84 11.88 0.47
N GLY A 335 2.01 11.25 0.26
CA GLY A 335 2.74 10.52 1.28
C GLY A 335 3.11 9.06 0.97
N ALA A 336 2.81 8.54 -0.23
CA ALA A 336 3.29 7.22 -0.69
C ALA A 336 4.76 7.32 -1.15
N ILE A 337 5.64 7.68 -0.23
CA ILE A 337 7.07 7.91 -0.44
C ILE A 337 7.88 7.45 0.77
N GLY A 338 9.09 6.94 0.54
CA GLY A 338 10.03 6.53 1.57
C GLY A 338 11.45 6.43 1.03
N GLN A 339 12.40 6.07 1.89
CA GLN A 339 13.82 5.91 1.54
C GLN A 339 14.42 4.64 2.12
N PHE A 340 15.23 3.98 1.31
CA PHE A 340 16.32 3.13 1.78
C PHE A 340 17.58 3.99 1.94
N VAL A 341 18.36 3.71 2.97
CA VAL A 341 19.72 4.26 3.16
C VAL A 341 20.68 3.09 3.17
N ALA A 342 21.53 3.03 2.15
CA ALA A 342 22.57 2.01 2.03
C ALA A 342 23.91 2.56 2.55
N ASP A 343 24.47 1.90 3.55
CA ASP A 343 25.74 2.24 4.20
C ASP A 343 26.93 1.48 3.59
#